data_78badbac8fa81a0662999cd23c7bda94
#
_entry.id   78badbac8fa81a0662999cd23c7bda94
#
_cell.length_a   1.000
_cell.length_b   1.000
_cell.length_c   1.000
_cell.angle_alpha   90.00
_cell.angle_beta   90.00
_cell.angle_gamma   90.00
#
_symmetry.space_group_name_H-M   'P 1'
#
loop_
_entity.id
_entity.type
_entity.pdbx_description
1 polymer ?
#
loop_
_entity_poly.entity_id
_entity_poly.type
_entity_poly.pdbx_seq_one_letter_code
_entity_poly.pdbx_strand_id
1 'polypeptide(L)'
;MLAIETVVEVIARRLRLPVEAVRRRNFYGIGRNDCTPYGMKVEDNIIERVVDELDRTVNLAAWRRDIAYFNRHSPVLKKGLATMPVKFGISFNHPTLNQAGALVHVYTDGSVVLNHGGTEMGQGLFVKVAQVVAEAFAIDLDNIRVSATSTAKVPNTSATAASSGSDLNGMAALHACEQIKERMTEVAAEHFAVPAGDIVFESNRIYAGNRSLSFAELAALSYEKRVSLSAAGFYRTPKIHWDSVSNTGRPFYYFVYGAAAAEVVIDTLTGESRVMRAELLQDCGRSLNPAIDLGQIEGAFVQGMGWLTTEELCWDSEGRLRTHGPSTYKIPGSRDVPPVFNARLLSDAPNREATIFRSKAIGEPPLMLAISVWLAIRDAIASLADYRLAPRLDAPATPERVLAAIDELRHGQ
;
A
#
# COMPACT_ATOMS: atom_id res chain seq x y z
N MET A 1 -0.40 -0.15 -15.36
CA MET A 1 -1.87 -0.09 -15.13
C MET A 1 -2.52 0.96 -16.04
N LEU A 2 -2.03 2.21 -16.14
CA LEU A 2 -2.63 3.27 -16.95
C LEU A 2 -2.96 2.83 -18.38
N ALA A 3 -2.03 2.23 -19.11
CA ALA A 3 -2.23 1.78 -20.50
C ALA A 3 -3.35 0.75 -20.64
N ILE A 4 -3.41 -0.25 -19.74
CA ILE A 4 -4.45 -1.28 -19.85
C ILE A 4 -5.84 -0.74 -19.50
N GLU A 5 -5.94 0.20 -18.54
CA GLU A 5 -7.20 0.85 -18.21
C GLU A 5 -7.70 1.75 -19.35
N THR A 6 -6.80 2.38 -20.11
CA THR A 6 -7.14 3.09 -21.35
C THR A 6 -7.73 2.13 -22.39
N VAL A 7 -7.11 0.95 -22.56
CA VAL A 7 -7.62 -0.08 -23.48
C VAL A 7 -9.02 -0.54 -23.08
N VAL A 8 -9.25 -0.80 -21.79
CA VAL A 8 -10.57 -1.18 -21.26
C VAL A 8 -11.61 -0.11 -21.53
N GLU A 9 -11.27 1.16 -21.30
CA GLU A 9 -12.17 2.28 -21.60
C GLU A 9 -12.50 2.37 -23.09
N VAL A 10 -11.51 2.31 -23.98
CA VAL A 10 -11.69 2.36 -25.43
C VAL A 10 -12.62 1.23 -25.91
N ILE A 11 -12.43 0.01 -25.42
CA ILE A 11 -13.28 -1.15 -25.71
C ILE A 11 -14.72 -0.87 -25.23
N ALA A 12 -14.90 -0.39 -24.00
CA ALA A 12 -16.20 -0.10 -23.44
C ALA A 12 -16.98 0.92 -24.29
N ARG A 13 -16.33 2.02 -24.65
CA ARG A 13 -16.97 3.06 -25.48
C ARG A 13 -17.30 2.56 -26.89
N ARG A 14 -16.42 1.81 -27.54
CA ARG A 14 -16.70 1.20 -28.85
C ARG A 14 -17.86 0.22 -28.82
N LEU A 15 -18.00 -0.54 -27.75
CA LEU A 15 -19.08 -1.50 -27.55
C LEU A 15 -20.34 -0.84 -26.94
N ARG A 16 -20.31 0.45 -26.58
CA ARG A 16 -21.37 1.16 -25.87
C ARG A 16 -21.78 0.46 -24.57
N LEU A 17 -20.79 -0.04 -23.85
CA LEU A 17 -20.96 -0.68 -22.55
C LEU A 17 -20.43 0.23 -21.43
N PRO A 18 -20.96 0.11 -20.20
CA PRO A 18 -20.33 0.73 -19.05
C PRO A 18 -18.89 0.22 -18.86
N VAL A 19 -17.95 1.13 -18.57
CA VAL A 19 -16.52 0.77 -18.38
C VAL A 19 -16.37 -0.27 -17.28
N GLU A 20 -17.11 -0.13 -16.18
CA GLU A 20 -17.12 -1.07 -15.07
C GLU A 20 -17.55 -2.49 -15.48
N ALA A 21 -18.50 -2.59 -16.40
CA ALA A 21 -18.98 -3.90 -16.89
C ALA A 21 -17.86 -4.63 -17.66
N VAL A 22 -17.12 -3.91 -18.51
CA VAL A 22 -15.98 -4.47 -19.24
C VAL A 22 -14.87 -4.86 -18.25
N ARG A 23 -14.58 -3.99 -17.29
CA ARG A 23 -13.54 -4.24 -16.27
C ARG A 23 -13.84 -5.46 -15.41
N ARG A 24 -15.07 -5.61 -14.92
CA ARG A 24 -15.50 -6.78 -14.12
C ARG A 24 -15.38 -8.11 -14.88
N ARG A 25 -15.61 -8.11 -16.18
CA ARG A 25 -15.43 -9.30 -17.02
C ARG A 25 -13.98 -9.78 -17.12
N ASN A 26 -13.04 -8.86 -16.84
CA ASN A 26 -11.61 -9.12 -16.87
C ASN A 26 -11.00 -9.37 -15.46
N PHE A 27 -11.82 -9.39 -14.41
CA PHE A 27 -11.34 -9.79 -13.09
C PHE A 27 -10.99 -11.29 -13.08
N TYR A 28 -9.94 -11.63 -12.37
CA TYR A 28 -9.68 -13.02 -12.04
C TYR A 28 -10.82 -13.59 -11.22
N GLY A 29 -11.16 -14.86 -11.47
CA GLY A 29 -12.13 -15.59 -10.68
C GLY A 29 -11.49 -16.35 -9.51
N ILE A 30 -12.31 -17.20 -8.89
CA ILE A 30 -11.84 -18.20 -7.93
C ILE A 30 -12.18 -19.57 -8.50
N GLY A 31 -11.17 -20.42 -8.71
CA GLY A 31 -11.32 -21.75 -9.30
C GLY A 31 -11.54 -21.77 -10.83
N ARG A 32 -11.67 -20.60 -11.46
CA ARG A 32 -11.72 -20.42 -12.92
C ARG A 32 -11.13 -19.07 -13.30
N ASN A 33 -10.43 -19.00 -14.44
CA ASN A 33 -9.75 -17.77 -14.88
C ASN A 33 -8.89 -17.15 -13.76
N ASP A 34 -8.26 -18.00 -12.94
CA ASP A 34 -7.53 -17.63 -11.74
C ASP A 34 -6.02 -17.77 -11.89
N CYS A 35 -5.55 -17.94 -13.13
CA CYS A 35 -4.13 -18.06 -13.45
C CYS A 35 -3.65 -16.80 -14.18
N THR A 36 -2.52 -16.24 -13.72
CA THR A 36 -1.87 -15.10 -14.37
C THR A 36 -1.15 -15.53 -15.64
N PRO A 37 -0.83 -14.60 -16.58
CA PRO A 37 -0.04 -14.91 -17.78
C PRO A 37 1.34 -15.54 -17.49
N TYR A 38 1.89 -15.31 -16.30
CA TYR A 38 3.16 -15.89 -15.85
C TYR A 38 2.99 -17.16 -15.01
N GLY A 39 1.80 -17.81 -15.05
CA GLY A 39 1.54 -19.11 -14.45
C GLY A 39 1.21 -19.12 -12.96
N MET A 40 1.14 -17.96 -12.28
CA MET A 40 0.77 -17.90 -10.87
C MET A 40 -0.74 -18.02 -10.68
N LYS A 41 -1.18 -18.92 -9.81
CA LYS A 41 -2.58 -19.01 -9.40
C LYS A 41 -2.94 -17.89 -8.43
N VAL A 42 -4.05 -17.19 -8.67
CA VAL A 42 -4.61 -16.16 -7.81
C VAL A 42 -5.59 -16.82 -6.84
N GLU A 43 -5.10 -17.20 -5.66
CA GLU A 43 -5.87 -18.04 -4.70
C GLU A 43 -6.76 -17.20 -3.78
N ASP A 44 -6.40 -15.95 -3.53
CA ASP A 44 -7.07 -15.02 -2.62
C ASP A 44 -7.51 -13.77 -3.37
N ASN A 45 -8.54 -13.91 -4.19
CA ASN A 45 -9.07 -12.80 -4.98
C ASN A 45 -10.30 -12.18 -4.31
N ILE A 46 -10.13 -10.98 -3.77
CA ILE A 46 -11.22 -10.22 -3.12
C ILE A 46 -11.60 -8.95 -3.90
N ILE A 47 -11.17 -8.81 -5.15
CA ILE A 47 -11.36 -7.58 -5.93
C ILE A 47 -12.85 -7.22 -6.10
N GLU A 48 -13.71 -8.20 -6.34
CA GLU A 48 -15.15 -7.96 -6.46
C GLU A 48 -15.73 -7.41 -5.15
N ARG A 49 -15.37 -8.02 -4.01
CA ARG A 49 -15.79 -7.54 -2.67
C ARG A 49 -15.39 -6.09 -2.44
N VAL A 50 -14.13 -5.74 -2.77
CA VAL A 50 -13.60 -4.38 -2.57
C VAL A 50 -14.35 -3.36 -3.43
N VAL A 51 -14.59 -3.69 -4.71
CA VAL A 51 -15.31 -2.83 -5.64
C VAL A 51 -16.77 -2.68 -5.25
N ASP A 52 -17.45 -3.76 -4.85
CA ASP A 52 -18.85 -3.73 -4.43
C ASP A 52 -19.04 -2.96 -3.13
N GLU A 53 -18.10 -3.09 -2.19
CA GLU A 53 -18.14 -2.33 -0.93
C GLU A 53 -17.94 -0.84 -1.18
N LEU A 54 -17.01 -0.46 -2.05
CA LEU A 54 -16.84 0.94 -2.46
C LEU A 54 -18.12 1.46 -3.12
N ASP A 55 -18.65 0.78 -4.14
CA ASP A 55 -19.83 1.18 -4.89
C ASP A 55 -21.03 1.39 -3.96
N ARG A 56 -21.32 0.42 -3.08
CA ARG A 56 -22.39 0.50 -2.10
C ARG A 56 -22.22 1.69 -1.16
N THR A 57 -21.00 1.97 -0.71
CA THR A 57 -20.75 3.04 0.27
C THR A 57 -20.93 4.42 -0.34
N VAL A 58 -20.50 4.62 -1.59
CA VAL A 58 -20.55 5.95 -2.25
C VAL A 58 -21.84 6.14 -3.04
N ASN A 59 -22.63 5.09 -3.26
CA ASN A 59 -23.79 5.07 -4.15
C ASN A 59 -23.44 5.59 -5.56
N LEU A 60 -22.54 4.88 -6.22
CA LEU A 60 -21.96 5.28 -7.51
C LEU A 60 -23.04 5.63 -8.56
N ALA A 61 -24.14 4.89 -8.55
CA ALA A 61 -25.24 5.13 -9.49
C ALA A 61 -25.91 6.50 -9.28
N ALA A 62 -26.13 6.92 -8.02
CA ALA A 62 -26.65 8.27 -7.71
C ALA A 62 -25.63 9.34 -8.10
N TRP A 63 -24.38 9.14 -7.78
CA TRP A 63 -23.30 10.08 -8.11
C TRP A 63 -23.18 10.29 -9.63
N ARG A 64 -23.28 9.23 -10.45
CA ARG A 64 -23.33 9.36 -11.92
C ARG A 64 -24.52 10.14 -12.42
N ARG A 65 -25.72 9.98 -11.82
CA ARG A 65 -26.91 10.75 -12.21
C ARG A 65 -26.73 12.24 -11.94
N ASP A 66 -26.15 12.59 -10.82
CA ASP A 66 -25.89 13.98 -10.44
C ASP A 66 -24.89 14.65 -11.41
N ILE A 67 -23.84 13.94 -11.80
CA ILE A 67 -22.88 14.40 -12.81
C ILE A 67 -23.53 14.54 -14.18
N ALA A 68 -24.34 13.59 -14.58
CA ALA A 68 -25.07 13.69 -15.87
C ALA A 68 -26.05 14.87 -15.90
N TYR A 69 -26.70 15.14 -14.76
CA TYR A 69 -27.54 16.33 -14.62
C TYR A 69 -26.70 17.61 -14.73
N PHE A 70 -25.61 17.72 -13.99
CA PHE A 70 -24.70 18.86 -14.05
C PHE A 70 -24.21 19.12 -15.48
N ASN A 71 -23.71 18.09 -16.16
CA ASN A 71 -23.11 18.20 -17.49
C ASN A 71 -24.11 18.65 -18.56
N ARG A 72 -25.40 18.34 -18.41
CA ARG A 72 -26.47 18.83 -19.32
C ARG A 72 -26.75 20.30 -19.15
N HIS A 73 -26.59 20.86 -17.95
CA HIS A 73 -26.95 22.25 -17.64
C HIS A 73 -25.74 23.20 -17.63
N SER A 74 -24.50 22.66 -17.65
CA SER A 74 -23.30 23.48 -17.70
C SER A 74 -22.70 23.49 -19.11
N PRO A 75 -22.60 24.66 -19.78
CA PRO A 75 -22.04 24.73 -21.13
C PRO A 75 -20.51 24.65 -21.15
N VAL A 76 -19.85 25.09 -20.10
CA VAL A 76 -18.39 25.25 -20.03
C VAL A 76 -17.76 24.19 -19.11
N LEU A 77 -18.25 24.11 -17.89
CA LEU A 77 -17.69 23.15 -16.91
C LEU A 77 -18.28 21.77 -17.17
N LYS A 78 -17.40 20.75 -17.18
CA LYS A 78 -17.83 19.35 -17.27
C LYS A 78 -17.25 18.55 -16.13
N LYS A 79 -18.05 17.69 -15.55
CA LYS A 79 -17.65 16.73 -14.51
C LYS A 79 -17.44 15.34 -15.10
N GLY A 80 -16.49 14.62 -14.55
CA GLY A 80 -16.27 13.22 -14.85
C GLY A 80 -16.14 12.38 -13.58
N LEU A 81 -16.50 11.11 -13.69
CA LEU A 81 -16.43 10.14 -12.61
C LEU A 81 -15.84 8.84 -13.11
N ALA A 82 -14.79 8.38 -12.48
CA ALA A 82 -14.22 7.09 -12.79
C ALA A 82 -13.88 6.30 -11.53
N THR A 83 -13.94 4.98 -11.66
CA THR A 83 -13.45 4.04 -10.65
C THR A 83 -12.16 3.40 -11.10
N MET A 84 -11.33 3.01 -10.13
CA MET A 84 -10.08 2.31 -10.37
C MET A 84 -9.92 1.14 -9.38
N PRO A 85 -10.14 -0.11 -9.81
CA PRO A 85 -9.80 -1.28 -9.03
C PRO A 85 -8.31 -1.60 -9.17
N VAL A 86 -7.68 -2.03 -8.09
CA VAL A 86 -6.26 -2.36 -8.03
C VAL A 86 -6.08 -3.78 -7.52
N LYS A 87 -5.27 -4.57 -8.23
CA LYS A 87 -4.65 -5.83 -7.76
C LYS A 87 -3.14 -5.68 -7.91
N PHE A 88 -2.40 -5.77 -6.82
CA PHE A 88 -0.96 -5.52 -6.80
C PHE A 88 -0.22 -6.68 -6.13
N GLY A 89 0.80 -7.21 -6.77
CA GLY A 89 1.61 -8.31 -6.24
C GLY A 89 2.72 -7.82 -5.34
N ILE A 90 2.93 -8.50 -4.21
CA ILE A 90 3.92 -8.13 -3.21
C ILE A 90 5.04 -9.17 -3.16
N SER A 91 6.23 -8.75 -3.38
CA SER A 91 7.58 -9.32 -3.34
C SER A 91 8.37 -8.86 -4.58
N PHE A 92 9.68 -8.94 -4.51
CA PHE A 92 10.50 -8.86 -5.72
C PHE A 92 10.34 -10.13 -6.56
N ASN A 93 10.28 -9.98 -7.89
CA ASN A 93 10.35 -11.11 -8.81
C ASN A 93 11.75 -11.74 -8.89
N HIS A 94 12.71 -11.19 -8.18
CA HIS A 94 14.04 -11.76 -7.96
C HIS A 94 14.09 -12.37 -6.56
N PRO A 95 13.96 -13.70 -6.40
CA PRO A 95 13.75 -14.33 -5.09
C PRO A 95 14.81 -14.01 -4.03
N THR A 96 16.08 -13.82 -4.43
CA THR A 96 17.19 -13.51 -3.50
C THR A 96 17.05 -12.15 -2.81
N LEU A 97 16.23 -11.24 -3.34
CA LEU A 97 15.98 -9.94 -2.73
C LEU A 97 14.88 -9.99 -1.64
N ASN A 98 14.24 -11.14 -1.44
CA ASN A 98 13.13 -11.27 -0.48
C ASN A 98 13.60 -11.89 0.83
N GLN A 99 14.52 -11.22 1.50
CA GLN A 99 15.09 -11.64 2.79
C GLN A 99 15.53 -10.44 3.62
N ALA A 100 15.52 -10.58 4.93
CA ALA A 100 16.05 -9.59 5.88
C ALA A 100 16.57 -10.23 7.15
N GLY A 101 17.48 -9.51 7.82
CA GLY A 101 17.97 -9.83 9.15
C GLY A 101 17.59 -8.73 10.15
N ALA A 102 17.57 -9.09 11.43
CA ALA A 102 17.42 -8.16 12.54
C ALA A 102 18.30 -8.58 13.72
N LEU A 103 18.68 -7.60 14.55
CA LEU A 103 19.34 -7.81 15.84
C LEU A 103 18.47 -7.21 16.93
N VAL A 104 18.18 -7.97 17.98
CA VAL A 104 17.45 -7.51 19.15
C VAL A 104 18.30 -7.71 20.38
N HIS A 105 18.38 -6.70 21.23
CA HIS A 105 19.10 -6.69 22.48
C HIS A 105 18.19 -6.22 23.61
N VAL A 106 18.02 -7.01 24.64
CA VAL A 106 17.31 -6.64 25.87
C VAL A 106 18.35 -6.29 26.92
N TYR A 107 18.22 -5.12 27.54
CA TYR A 107 19.12 -4.67 28.61
C TYR A 107 18.54 -4.98 29.99
N THR A 108 19.38 -4.94 31.03
CA THR A 108 18.99 -5.30 32.40
C THR A 108 17.96 -4.36 33.03
N ASP A 109 17.78 -3.17 32.47
CA ASP A 109 16.75 -2.21 32.86
C ASP A 109 15.40 -2.46 32.13
N GLY A 110 15.32 -3.48 31.31
CA GLY A 110 14.13 -3.79 30.50
C GLY A 110 14.01 -3.02 29.20
N SER A 111 14.95 -2.12 28.90
CA SER A 111 14.96 -1.46 27.58
C SER A 111 15.39 -2.41 26.48
N VAL A 112 14.89 -2.19 25.28
CA VAL A 112 15.16 -3.03 24.10
C VAL A 112 15.75 -2.18 22.98
N VAL A 113 16.87 -2.61 22.41
CA VAL A 113 17.43 -2.03 21.20
C VAL A 113 17.17 -2.95 20.02
N LEU A 114 16.50 -2.40 19.02
CA LEU A 114 16.18 -3.07 17.77
C LEU A 114 17.06 -2.50 16.64
N ASN A 115 17.69 -3.40 15.90
CA ASN A 115 18.41 -3.07 14.67
C ASN A 115 17.82 -3.92 13.53
N HIS A 116 17.47 -3.30 12.42
CA HIS A 116 17.08 -3.98 11.20
C HIS A 116 17.59 -3.22 9.98
N GLY A 117 17.61 -3.87 8.82
CA GLY A 117 18.17 -3.28 7.61
C GLY A 117 17.17 -2.44 6.78
N GLY A 118 15.91 -2.39 7.18
CA GLY A 118 14.91 -1.57 6.50
C GLY A 118 15.18 -0.07 6.69
N THR A 119 15.09 0.69 5.60
CA THR A 119 15.30 2.15 5.60
C THR A 119 14.00 2.86 5.91
N GLU A 120 14.02 3.81 6.84
CA GLU A 120 12.92 4.76 7.08
C GLU A 120 12.98 5.89 6.06
N MET A 121 11.91 6.08 5.31
CA MET A 121 11.77 7.13 4.27
C MET A 121 10.53 8.01 4.53
N GLY A 122 9.96 7.93 5.74
CA GLY A 122 8.72 8.60 6.11
C GLY A 122 7.48 7.70 6.06
N GLN A 123 7.63 6.41 5.72
CA GLN A 123 6.55 5.44 5.62
C GLN A 123 6.18 4.76 6.95
N GLY A 124 6.86 5.10 8.05
CA GLY A 124 6.58 4.57 9.38
C GLY A 124 7.08 3.14 9.61
N LEU A 125 8.06 2.67 8.84
CA LEU A 125 8.59 1.32 8.96
C LEU A 125 9.20 1.07 10.35
N PHE A 126 9.97 2.02 10.89
CA PHE A 126 10.61 1.88 12.20
C PHE A 126 9.57 1.70 13.31
N VAL A 127 8.50 2.49 13.29
CA VAL A 127 7.42 2.37 14.27
C VAL A 127 6.72 1.01 14.14
N LYS A 128 6.40 0.56 12.93
CA LYS A 128 5.73 -0.73 12.72
C LYS A 128 6.58 -1.92 13.20
N VAL A 129 7.89 -1.92 12.91
CA VAL A 129 8.78 -3.00 13.38
C VAL A 129 9.00 -2.93 14.89
N ALA A 130 9.07 -1.72 15.48
CA ALA A 130 9.10 -1.57 16.93
C ALA A 130 7.82 -2.10 17.59
N GLN A 131 6.64 -1.85 17.00
CA GLN A 131 5.37 -2.41 17.48
C GLN A 131 5.37 -3.95 17.46
N VAL A 132 6.02 -4.58 16.45
CA VAL A 132 6.18 -6.04 16.41
C VAL A 132 7.00 -6.53 17.61
N VAL A 133 8.07 -5.83 17.95
CA VAL A 133 8.92 -6.18 19.13
C VAL A 133 8.16 -5.96 20.44
N ALA A 134 7.42 -4.85 20.53
CA ALA A 134 6.58 -4.55 21.68
C ALA A 134 5.55 -5.64 21.94
N GLU A 135 4.84 -6.07 20.89
CA GLU A 135 3.85 -7.15 20.96
C GLU A 135 4.51 -8.50 21.33
N ALA A 136 5.68 -8.81 20.75
CA ALA A 136 6.39 -10.05 21.02
C ALA A 136 6.77 -10.21 22.50
N PHE A 137 7.22 -9.14 23.14
CA PHE A 137 7.58 -9.12 24.55
C PHE A 137 6.44 -8.67 25.50
N ALA A 138 5.32 -8.21 24.93
CA ALA A 138 4.21 -7.61 25.65
C ALA A 138 4.64 -6.43 26.53
N ILE A 139 5.44 -5.51 25.97
CA ILE A 139 5.97 -4.31 26.64
C ILE A 139 5.51 -3.05 25.89
N ASP A 140 5.59 -1.91 26.57
CA ASP A 140 5.28 -0.62 25.97
C ASP A 140 6.28 -0.26 24.87
N LEU A 141 5.79 0.42 23.83
CA LEU A 141 6.60 0.86 22.70
C LEU A 141 7.73 1.80 23.11
N ASP A 142 7.53 2.60 24.16
CA ASP A 142 8.51 3.55 24.69
C ASP A 142 9.78 2.87 25.24
N ASN A 143 9.69 1.58 25.56
CA ASN A 143 10.85 0.79 25.98
C ASN A 143 11.75 0.35 24.81
N ILE A 144 11.35 0.62 23.56
CA ILE A 144 12.05 0.15 22.37
C ILE A 144 12.74 1.30 21.66
N ARG A 145 14.04 1.16 21.45
CA ARG A 145 14.84 2.08 20.64
C ARG A 145 15.24 1.42 19.33
N VAL A 146 14.80 1.97 18.21
CA VAL A 146 15.28 1.57 16.89
C VAL A 146 16.57 2.34 16.58
N SER A 147 17.63 1.64 16.25
CA SER A 147 18.88 2.29 15.84
C SER A 147 18.89 2.63 14.37
N ALA A 148 19.65 3.64 13.97
CA ALA A 148 19.86 3.98 12.58
C ALA A 148 20.36 2.77 11.75
N THR A 149 19.87 2.61 10.53
CA THR A 149 20.30 1.57 9.60
C THR A 149 21.76 1.74 9.23
N SER A 150 22.54 0.67 9.37
CA SER A 150 23.98 0.65 9.08
C SER A 150 24.42 -0.74 8.69
N THR A 151 25.30 -0.85 7.71
CA THR A 151 25.91 -2.11 7.27
C THR A 151 26.80 -2.75 8.36
N ALA A 152 27.20 -2.01 9.38
CA ALA A 152 27.95 -2.52 10.53
C ALA A 152 27.10 -3.38 11.48
N LYS A 153 25.77 -3.35 11.37
CA LYS A 153 24.84 -4.00 12.31
C LYS A 153 24.11 -5.18 11.68
N VAL A 154 23.43 -4.95 10.56
CA VAL A 154 22.65 -5.97 9.84
C VAL A 154 23.19 -6.08 8.43
N PRO A 155 24.02 -7.10 8.15
CA PRO A 155 24.63 -7.29 6.84
C PRO A 155 23.63 -7.91 5.84
N ASN A 156 23.90 -7.72 4.55
CA ASN A 156 23.23 -8.41 3.44
C ASN A 156 21.69 -8.25 3.44
N THR A 157 21.20 -7.12 3.91
CA THR A 157 19.77 -6.78 3.83
C THR A 157 19.41 -6.38 2.41
N SER A 158 18.24 -6.81 1.96
CA SER A 158 17.67 -6.40 0.67
C SER A 158 17.28 -4.92 0.67
N ALA A 159 17.16 -4.34 -0.52
CA ALA A 159 16.66 -2.98 -0.68
C ALA A 159 15.27 -2.82 -0.06
N THR A 160 15.00 -1.67 0.52
CA THR A 160 13.67 -1.32 1.06
C THR A 160 12.77 -0.88 -0.10
N ALA A 161 12.21 -1.85 -0.80
CA ALA A 161 11.36 -1.69 -1.98
C ALA A 161 10.37 -2.87 -2.09
N ALA A 162 9.60 -2.94 -3.20
CA ALA A 162 8.56 -3.95 -3.44
C ALA A 162 7.50 -4.02 -2.32
N SER A 163 7.37 -2.95 -1.54
CA SER A 163 6.43 -2.80 -0.42
C SER A 163 6.56 -3.85 0.68
N SER A 164 7.64 -4.63 0.70
CA SER A 164 7.83 -5.78 1.60
C SER A 164 8.54 -5.44 2.91
N GLY A 165 8.84 -4.16 3.16
CA GLY A 165 9.66 -3.74 4.31
C GLY A 165 9.13 -4.21 5.67
N SER A 166 7.83 -4.04 5.93
CA SER A 166 7.21 -4.49 7.19
C SER A 166 7.19 -6.01 7.30
N ASP A 167 6.92 -6.73 6.20
CA ASP A 167 6.92 -8.19 6.19
C ASP A 167 8.31 -8.74 6.51
N LEU A 168 9.33 -8.31 5.77
CA LEU A 168 10.68 -8.83 5.89
C LEU A 168 11.32 -8.47 7.24
N ASN A 169 11.33 -7.18 7.57
CA ASN A 169 11.99 -6.71 8.79
C ASN A 169 11.18 -7.05 10.05
N GLY A 170 9.85 -7.01 9.98
CA GLY A 170 8.97 -7.41 11.07
C GLY A 170 9.13 -8.88 11.43
N MET A 171 9.12 -9.78 10.44
CA MET A 171 9.32 -11.21 10.66
C MET A 171 10.74 -11.53 11.15
N ALA A 172 11.77 -10.85 10.63
CA ALA A 172 13.13 -11.03 11.13
C ALA A 172 13.28 -10.59 12.60
N ALA A 173 12.67 -9.44 12.96
CA ALA A 173 12.64 -8.97 14.33
C ALA A 173 11.87 -9.92 15.26
N LEU A 174 10.70 -10.42 14.81
CA LEU A 174 9.91 -11.39 15.56
C LEU A 174 10.72 -12.67 15.85
N HIS A 175 11.42 -13.24 14.86
CA HIS A 175 12.27 -14.44 15.06
C HIS A 175 13.40 -14.19 16.07
N ALA A 176 13.96 -12.97 16.13
CA ALA A 176 14.94 -12.64 17.16
C ALA A 176 14.29 -12.57 18.55
N CYS A 177 13.11 -11.93 18.65
CA CYS A 177 12.36 -11.82 19.90
C CYS A 177 11.94 -13.18 20.44
N GLU A 178 11.46 -14.10 19.59
CA GLU A 178 11.06 -15.45 19.96
C GLU A 178 12.20 -16.21 20.64
N GLN A 179 13.42 -16.15 20.10
CA GLN A 179 14.60 -16.79 20.67
C GLN A 179 14.98 -16.23 22.06
N ILE A 180 14.85 -14.90 22.23
CA ILE A 180 15.13 -14.27 23.54
C ILE A 180 14.01 -14.62 24.53
N LYS A 181 12.76 -14.52 24.09
CA LYS A 181 11.58 -14.80 24.91
C LYS A 181 11.56 -16.24 25.41
N GLU A 182 11.93 -17.21 24.57
CA GLU A 182 12.06 -18.63 24.97
C GLU A 182 13.02 -18.78 26.15
N ARG A 183 14.24 -18.22 26.04
CA ARG A 183 15.24 -18.25 27.10
C ARG A 183 14.77 -17.53 28.38
N MET A 184 14.14 -16.38 28.27
CA MET A 184 13.59 -15.64 29.42
C MET A 184 12.42 -16.41 30.05
N THR A 185 11.62 -17.11 29.25
CA THR A 185 10.53 -17.97 29.75
C THR A 185 11.07 -19.12 30.60
N GLU A 186 12.17 -19.75 30.20
CA GLU A 186 12.84 -20.80 31.01
C GLU A 186 13.33 -20.25 32.37
N VAL A 187 13.92 -19.04 32.37
CA VAL A 187 14.36 -18.36 33.60
C VAL A 187 13.19 -18.08 34.54
N ALA A 188 12.06 -17.57 33.98
CA ALA A 188 10.86 -17.29 34.74
C ALA A 188 10.22 -18.57 35.30
N ALA A 189 10.17 -19.64 34.50
CA ALA A 189 9.64 -20.94 34.93
C ALA A 189 10.43 -21.53 36.08
N GLU A 190 11.75 -21.45 36.02
CA GLU A 190 12.63 -21.87 37.14
C GLU A 190 12.42 -20.98 38.37
N HIS A 191 12.36 -19.66 38.20
CA HIS A 191 12.17 -18.71 39.32
C HIS A 191 10.84 -18.93 40.06
N PHE A 192 9.78 -19.14 39.29
CA PHE A 192 8.44 -19.39 39.87
C PHE A 192 8.18 -20.86 40.24
N ALA A 193 9.09 -21.79 39.86
CA ALA A 193 8.94 -23.24 40.01
C ALA A 193 7.60 -23.73 39.37
N VAL A 194 7.36 -23.37 38.11
CA VAL A 194 6.21 -23.78 37.32
C VAL A 194 6.66 -24.25 35.94
N PRO A 195 5.82 -24.99 35.19
CA PRO A 195 6.10 -25.28 33.78
C PRO A 195 6.22 -24.02 32.93
N ALA A 196 7.08 -24.05 31.91
CA ALA A 196 7.25 -22.91 30.96
C ALA A 196 5.94 -22.51 30.28
N GLY A 197 5.03 -23.45 30.05
CA GLY A 197 3.72 -23.18 29.45
C GLY A 197 2.77 -22.35 30.32
N ASP A 198 3.05 -22.22 31.62
CA ASP A 198 2.26 -21.42 32.57
C ASP A 198 2.77 -19.96 32.69
N ILE A 199 3.86 -19.64 31.97
CA ILE A 199 4.44 -18.29 31.94
C ILE A 199 3.73 -17.44 30.88
N VAL A 200 3.19 -16.30 31.30
CA VAL A 200 2.48 -15.35 30.44
C VAL A 200 3.17 -13.99 30.48
N PHE A 201 3.48 -13.46 29.29
CA PHE A 201 3.97 -12.08 29.12
C PHE A 201 2.78 -11.19 28.79
N GLU A 202 2.51 -10.20 29.63
CA GLU A 202 1.39 -9.28 29.48
C GLU A 202 1.68 -7.95 30.17
N SER A 203 1.40 -6.84 29.50
CA SER A 203 1.40 -5.48 30.07
C SER A 203 2.68 -5.15 30.88
N ASN A 204 3.85 -5.30 30.27
CA ASN A 204 5.19 -5.08 30.87
C ASN A 204 5.54 -6.03 32.03
N ARG A 205 4.78 -7.09 32.22
CA ARG A 205 4.99 -8.05 33.30
C ARG A 205 4.96 -9.49 32.80
N ILE A 206 5.55 -10.35 33.61
CA ILE A 206 5.58 -11.79 33.41
C ILE A 206 4.87 -12.45 34.57
N TYR A 207 3.84 -13.21 34.27
CA TYR A 207 2.95 -13.86 35.24
C TYR A 207 3.18 -15.38 35.30
N ALA A 208 3.02 -15.89 36.51
CA ALA A 208 2.89 -17.33 36.81
C ALA A 208 1.75 -17.48 37.82
N GLY A 209 0.51 -17.64 37.34
CA GLY A 209 -0.68 -17.55 38.16
C GLY A 209 -0.82 -16.19 38.83
N ASN A 210 -0.83 -16.14 40.17
CA ASN A 210 -0.98 -14.89 40.95
C ASN A 210 0.36 -14.19 41.24
N ARG A 211 1.50 -14.78 40.83
CA ARG A 211 2.84 -14.20 41.01
C ARG A 211 3.27 -13.50 39.76
N SER A 212 4.04 -12.43 39.89
CA SER A 212 4.56 -11.74 38.71
C SER A 212 5.89 -11.04 38.99
N LEU A 213 6.65 -10.84 37.92
CA LEU A 213 7.81 -9.94 37.81
C LEU A 213 7.53 -8.90 36.76
N SER A 214 8.16 -7.73 36.84
CA SER A 214 8.23 -6.82 35.71
C SER A 214 9.17 -7.39 34.64
N PHE A 215 9.07 -6.89 33.40
CA PHE A 215 9.96 -7.28 32.34
C PHE A 215 11.44 -6.93 32.67
N ALA A 216 11.67 -5.79 33.31
CA ALA A 216 12.99 -5.36 33.77
C ALA A 216 13.57 -6.32 34.86
N GLU A 217 12.75 -6.71 35.85
CA GLU A 217 13.19 -7.67 36.88
C GLU A 217 13.57 -9.03 36.25
N LEU A 218 12.78 -9.52 35.29
CA LEU A 218 13.12 -10.76 34.59
C LEU A 218 14.38 -10.60 33.74
N ALA A 219 14.58 -9.45 33.08
CA ALA A 219 15.80 -9.17 32.30
C ALA A 219 17.04 -9.17 33.23
N ALA A 220 16.97 -8.50 34.38
CA ALA A 220 18.04 -8.48 35.36
C ALA A 220 18.34 -9.91 35.90
N LEU A 221 17.30 -10.66 36.27
CA LEU A 221 17.43 -12.05 36.73
C LEU A 221 18.05 -12.97 35.65
N SER A 222 17.64 -12.77 34.39
CA SER A 222 18.20 -13.53 33.27
C SER A 222 19.71 -13.25 33.08
N TYR A 223 20.12 -11.99 33.26
CA TYR A 223 21.52 -11.60 33.21
C TYR A 223 22.32 -12.24 34.37
N GLU A 224 21.82 -12.21 35.61
CA GLU A 224 22.43 -12.86 36.77
C GLU A 224 22.61 -14.36 36.54
N LYS A 225 21.65 -15.02 35.92
CA LYS A 225 21.71 -16.41 35.52
C LYS A 225 22.61 -16.67 34.29
N ARG A 226 23.23 -15.65 33.73
CA ARG A 226 24.14 -15.72 32.58
C ARG A 226 23.44 -16.23 31.31
N VAL A 227 22.17 -15.86 31.13
CA VAL A 227 21.38 -16.14 29.93
C VAL A 227 21.54 -15.01 28.91
N SER A 228 21.75 -15.35 27.65
CA SER A 228 21.94 -14.36 26.59
C SER A 228 20.62 -13.63 26.29
N LEU A 229 20.65 -12.31 26.41
CA LEU A 229 19.54 -11.39 26.13
C LEU A 229 19.65 -10.72 24.76
N SER A 230 20.38 -11.33 23.84
CA SER A 230 20.45 -10.85 22.46
C SER A 230 20.32 -12.00 21.46
N ALA A 231 19.73 -11.69 20.30
CA ALA A 231 19.60 -12.65 19.21
C ALA A 231 19.61 -11.95 17.84
N ALA A 232 20.10 -12.68 16.83
CA ALA A 232 19.90 -12.37 15.44
C ALA A 232 18.67 -13.12 14.92
N GLY A 233 17.78 -12.42 14.25
CA GLY A 233 16.68 -13.02 13.52
C GLY A 233 16.91 -12.93 12.02
N PHE A 234 16.36 -13.89 11.29
CA PHE A 234 16.42 -13.92 9.83
C PHE A 234 15.10 -14.41 9.27
N TYR A 235 14.67 -13.77 8.19
CA TYR A 235 13.47 -14.17 7.48
C TYR A 235 13.70 -14.15 5.97
N ARG A 236 13.13 -15.10 5.28
CA ARG A 236 13.01 -15.14 3.82
C ARG A 236 11.56 -15.43 3.44
N THR A 237 11.05 -14.70 2.46
CA THR A 237 9.68 -14.89 1.99
C THR A 237 9.49 -16.31 1.42
N PRO A 238 8.55 -17.10 1.95
CA PRO A 238 8.33 -18.46 1.48
C PRO A 238 7.55 -18.51 0.17
N LYS A 239 7.52 -19.69 -0.48
CA LYS A 239 6.69 -20.04 -1.65
C LYS A 239 7.02 -19.30 -2.95
N ILE A 240 7.86 -18.27 -2.95
CA ILE A 240 8.19 -17.52 -4.15
C ILE A 240 9.26 -18.23 -4.99
N HIS A 241 9.06 -18.22 -6.29
CA HIS A 241 10.02 -18.70 -7.28
C HIS A 241 9.80 -18.00 -8.62
N TRP A 242 10.83 -17.84 -9.38
CA TRP A 242 10.79 -17.20 -10.69
C TRP A 242 11.82 -17.79 -11.63
N ASP A 243 11.39 -18.20 -12.81
CA ASP A 243 12.26 -18.55 -13.92
C ASP A 243 12.35 -17.36 -14.89
N SER A 244 13.53 -16.76 -14.95
CA SER A 244 13.79 -15.59 -15.82
C SER A 244 13.90 -15.94 -17.30
N VAL A 245 14.05 -17.22 -17.66
CA VAL A 245 14.15 -17.64 -19.06
C VAL A 245 12.75 -17.79 -19.66
N SER A 246 11.87 -18.51 -18.99
CA SER A 246 10.47 -18.68 -19.40
C SER A 246 9.56 -17.53 -18.99
N ASN A 247 10.02 -16.64 -18.10
CA ASN A 247 9.22 -15.60 -17.46
C ASN A 247 7.95 -16.16 -16.77
N THR A 248 8.11 -17.29 -16.08
CA THR A 248 7.01 -17.95 -15.37
C THR A 248 7.39 -18.25 -13.92
N GLY A 249 6.36 -18.45 -13.08
CA GLY A 249 6.54 -18.82 -11.69
C GLY A 249 5.53 -18.18 -10.74
N ARG A 250 5.88 -18.18 -9.46
CA ARG A 250 5.17 -17.48 -8.39
C ARG A 250 6.05 -16.34 -7.87
N PRO A 251 6.10 -15.18 -8.56
CA PRO A 251 6.98 -14.08 -8.16
C PRO A 251 6.49 -13.34 -6.93
N PHE A 252 5.20 -13.43 -6.60
CA PHE A 252 4.58 -12.70 -5.49
C PHE A 252 4.14 -13.64 -4.37
N TYR A 253 4.33 -13.20 -3.14
CA TYR A 253 3.88 -13.94 -1.98
C TYR A 253 2.37 -13.90 -1.84
N TYR A 254 1.78 -12.69 -2.04
CA TYR A 254 0.35 -12.44 -2.01
C TYR A 254 -0.01 -11.24 -2.89
N PHE A 255 -1.30 -10.99 -3.02
CA PHE A 255 -1.84 -9.80 -3.68
C PHE A 255 -2.54 -8.88 -2.68
N VAL A 256 -2.38 -7.58 -2.92
CA VAL A 256 -3.12 -6.51 -2.24
C VAL A 256 -4.20 -6.00 -3.18
N TYR A 257 -5.33 -5.63 -2.64
CA TYR A 257 -6.47 -5.15 -3.40
C TYR A 257 -6.91 -3.77 -2.92
N GLY A 258 -7.38 -2.95 -3.84
CA GLY A 258 -7.92 -1.63 -3.54
C GLY A 258 -8.93 -1.20 -4.59
N ALA A 259 -9.71 -0.19 -4.28
CA ALA A 259 -10.56 0.48 -5.23
C ALA A 259 -10.68 1.97 -4.88
N ALA A 260 -10.77 2.80 -5.92
CA ALA A 260 -11.02 4.23 -5.78
C ALA A 260 -12.16 4.68 -6.69
N ALA A 261 -12.84 5.75 -6.29
CA ALA A 261 -13.73 6.54 -7.15
C ALA A 261 -13.33 8.01 -7.05
N ALA A 262 -13.13 8.67 -8.17
CA ALA A 262 -12.77 10.08 -8.21
C ALA A 262 -13.70 10.88 -9.11
N GLU A 263 -14.15 12.04 -8.61
CA GLU A 263 -14.86 13.07 -9.39
C GLU A 263 -13.90 14.21 -9.68
N VAL A 264 -13.87 14.63 -10.93
CA VAL A 264 -13.17 15.83 -11.38
C VAL A 264 -14.14 16.81 -12.01
N VAL A 265 -13.75 18.07 -12.04
CA VAL A 265 -14.34 19.10 -12.92
C VAL A 265 -13.26 19.61 -13.85
N ILE A 266 -13.58 19.79 -15.12
CA ILE A 266 -12.73 20.45 -16.11
C ILE A 266 -13.40 21.73 -16.60
N ASP A 267 -12.60 22.74 -16.92
CA ASP A 267 -13.01 23.92 -17.67
C ASP A 267 -12.66 23.71 -19.15
N THR A 268 -13.68 23.68 -20.02
CA THR A 268 -13.49 23.40 -21.45
C THR A 268 -12.91 24.56 -22.24
N LEU A 269 -12.75 25.74 -21.64
CA LEU A 269 -12.14 26.92 -22.25
C LEU A 269 -10.66 27.07 -21.88
N THR A 270 -10.27 26.66 -20.67
CA THR A 270 -8.90 26.81 -20.17
C THR A 270 -8.13 25.49 -20.10
N GLY A 271 -8.82 24.36 -20.09
CA GLY A 271 -8.24 23.02 -19.86
C GLY A 271 -7.94 22.74 -18.39
N GLU A 272 -8.14 23.69 -17.48
CA GLU A 272 -7.93 23.47 -16.06
C GLU A 272 -8.80 22.34 -15.52
N SER A 273 -8.26 21.53 -14.65
CA SER A 273 -8.96 20.44 -13.99
C SER A 273 -8.80 20.52 -12.48
N ARG A 274 -9.82 20.10 -11.74
CA ARG A 274 -9.75 19.98 -10.29
C ARG A 274 -10.43 18.70 -9.82
N VAL A 275 -9.77 17.98 -8.90
CA VAL A 275 -10.38 16.85 -8.22
C VAL A 275 -11.32 17.37 -7.14
N MET A 276 -12.59 17.02 -7.21
CA MET A 276 -13.64 17.49 -6.30
C MET A 276 -13.91 16.51 -5.18
N ARG A 277 -13.81 15.22 -5.47
CA ARG A 277 -14.05 14.15 -4.50
C ARG A 277 -13.22 12.93 -4.84
N ALA A 278 -12.64 12.30 -3.82
CA ALA A 278 -12.00 11.01 -3.92
C ALA A 278 -12.43 10.10 -2.77
N GLU A 279 -12.81 8.88 -3.10
CA GLU A 279 -13.21 7.84 -2.16
C GLU A 279 -12.31 6.64 -2.38
N LEU A 280 -11.58 6.23 -1.34
CA LEU A 280 -10.56 5.19 -1.39
C LEU A 280 -10.92 4.07 -0.42
N LEU A 281 -10.78 2.83 -0.88
CA LEU A 281 -10.89 1.63 -0.05
C LEU A 281 -9.70 0.72 -0.34
N GLN A 282 -8.91 0.41 0.69
CA GLN A 282 -7.67 -0.34 0.55
C GLN A 282 -7.61 -1.53 1.49
N ASP A 283 -7.25 -2.68 0.96
CA ASP A 283 -6.91 -3.88 1.70
C ASP A 283 -5.49 -3.77 2.25
N CYS A 284 -5.34 -3.83 3.56
CA CYS A 284 -4.05 -3.90 4.25
C CYS A 284 -3.91 -5.14 5.15
N GLY A 285 -4.79 -6.14 4.96
CA GLY A 285 -4.86 -7.27 5.86
C GLY A 285 -5.30 -6.83 7.27
N ARG A 286 -4.70 -7.40 8.30
CA ARG A 286 -4.77 -6.87 9.65
C ARG A 286 -3.77 -5.72 9.77
N SER A 287 -4.25 -4.48 9.81
CA SER A 287 -3.38 -3.30 9.91
C SER A 287 -2.47 -3.38 11.13
N LEU A 288 -1.17 -3.15 10.92
CA LEU A 288 -0.18 -3.03 12.02
C LEU A 288 -0.30 -1.70 12.75
N ASN A 289 -0.66 -0.63 12.02
CA ASN A 289 -0.88 0.70 12.57
C ASN A 289 -1.86 1.46 11.65
N PRO A 290 -3.16 1.51 12.01
CA PRO A 290 -4.18 2.13 11.17
C PRO A 290 -3.92 3.59 10.82
N ALA A 291 -3.33 4.37 11.72
CA ALA A 291 -3.03 5.78 11.46
C ALA A 291 -1.94 5.93 10.38
N ILE A 292 -0.86 5.14 10.48
CA ILE A 292 0.20 5.12 9.48
C ILE A 292 -0.34 4.59 8.14
N ASP A 293 -1.15 3.51 8.16
CA ASP A 293 -1.69 2.92 6.94
C ASP A 293 -2.62 3.88 6.20
N LEU A 294 -3.49 4.61 6.90
CA LEU A 294 -4.32 5.65 6.29
C LEU A 294 -3.49 6.77 5.69
N GLY A 295 -2.48 7.27 6.43
CA GLY A 295 -1.57 8.30 5.92
C GLY A 295 -0.79 7.85 4.67
N GLN A 296 -0.43 6.56 4.57
CA GLN A 296 0.20 6.01 3.36
C GLN A 296 -0.77 5.97 2.17
N ILE A 297 -2.03 5.62 2.37
CA ILE A 297 -3.05 5.63 1.31
C ILE A 297 -3.27 7.05 0.80
N GLU A 298 -3.48 7.99 1.70
CA GLU A 298 -3.73 9.40 1.38
C GLU A 298 -2.54 10.02 0.64
N GLY A 299 -1.33 9.85 1.18
CA GLY A 299 -0.11 10.37 0.58
C GLY A 299 0.18 9.78 -0.80
N ALA A 300 0.01 8.46 -0.96
CA ALA A 300 0.22 7.79 -2.25
C ALA A 300 -0.81 8.23 -3.30
N PHE A 301 -2.09 8.43 -2.91
CA PHE A 301 -3.11 8.94 -3.83
C PHE A 301 -2.77 10.35 -4.31
N VAL A 302 -2.39 11.26 -3.41
CA VAL A 302 -2.02 12.64 -3.77
C VAL A 302 -0.78 12.64 -4.67
N GLN A 303 0.22 11.81 -4.39
CA GLN A 303 1.38 11.65 -5.25
C GLN A 303 1.01 11.14 -6.64
N GLY A 304 0.18 10.10 -6.73
CA GLY A 304 -0.29 9.57 -8.02
C GLY A 304 -1.18 10.55 -8.79
N MET A 305 -1.96 11.37 -8.08
CA MET A 305 -2.72 12.48 -8.66
C MET A 305 -1.79 13.49 -9.31
N GLY A 306 -0.73 13.94 -8.62
CA GLY A 306 0.26 14.85 -9.15
C GLY A 306 0.96 14.29 -10.38
N TRP A 307 1.42 13.06 -10.31
CA TRP A 307 2.05 12.34 -11.43
C TRP A 307 1.19 12.35 -12.70
N LEU A 308 -0.13 12.24 -12.56
CA LEU A 308 -1.06 12.15 -13.69
C LEU A 308 -1.64 13.48 -14.14
N THR A 309 -1.40 14.59 -13.41
CA THR A 309 -2.01 15.90 -13.69
C THR A 309 -1.01 17.04 -13.85
N THR A 310 -0.16 17.28 -12.87
CA THR A 310 0.65 18.51 -12.77
C THR A 310 2.15 18.30 -12.87
N GLU A 311 2.63 17.09 -12.61
CA GLU A 311 4.06 16.77 -12.58
C GLU A 311 4.57 16.46 -13.98
N GLU A 312 5.03 17.49 -14.69
CA GLU A 312 5.51 17.38 -16.06
C GLU A 312 7.04 17.44 -16.12
N LEU A 313 7.64 16.53 -16.89
CA LEU A 313 9.06 16.53 -17.21
C LEU A 313 9.29 17.21 -18.56
N CYS A 314 9.98 18.34 -18.52
CA CYS A 314 10.32 19.12 -19.72
C CYS A 314 11.82 19.15 -19.92
N TRP A 315 12.27 18.73 -21.12
CA TRP A 315 13.66 18.83 -21.58
C TRP A 315 13.79 19.89 -22.67
N ASP A 316 14.91 20.60 -22.66
CA ASP A 316 15.26 21.48 -23.79
C ASP A 316 15.85 20.70 -24.98
N SER A 317 16.16 21.42 -26.06
CA SER A 317 16.75 20.83 -27.28
C SER A 317 18.15 20.22 -27.09
N GLU A 318 18.81 20.52 -25.97
CA GLU A 318 20.09 19.96 -25.57
C GLU A 318 19.98 18.78 -24.62
N GLY A 319 18.75 18.35 -24.31
CA GLY A 319 18.46 17.23 -23.39
C GLY A 319 18.59 17.56 -21.90
N ARG A 320 18.64 18.83 -21.54
CA ARG A 320 18.70 19.26 -20.14
C ARG A 320 17.29 19.31 -19.55
N LEU A 321 17.09 18.67 -18.38
CA LEU A 321 15.83 18.72 -17.67
C LEU A 321 15.59 20.14 -17.11
N ARG A 322 14.49 20.75 -17.52
CA ARG A 322 14.11 22.11 -17.09
C ARG A 322 13.23 22.12 -15.83
N THR A 323 12.55 21.03 -15.57
CA THR A 323 11.64 20.85 -14.41
C THR A 323 12.32 19.99 -13.35
N HIS A 324 13.45 20.45 -12.81
CA HIS A 324 14.29 19.69 -11.88
C HIS A 324 14.21 20.12 -10.41
N GLY A 325 13.27 20.98 -10.06
CA GLY A 325 13.12 21.46 -8.69
C GLY A 325 11.67 21.88 -8.37
N PRO A 326 11.31 22.05 -7.09
CA PRO A 326 9.94 22.34 -6.64
C PRO A 326 9.29 23.57 -7.27
N SER A 327 10.09 24.54 -7.71
CA SER A 327 9.61 25.75 -8.38
C SER A 327 9.10 25.50 -9.82
N THR A 328 9.56 24.47 -10.46
CA THR A 328 9.26 24.12 -11.87
C THR A 328 8.57 22.79 -12.03
N TYR A 329 8.86 21.80 -11.17
CA TYR A 329 8.18 20.52 -11.10
C TYR A 329 7.03 20.60 -10.08
N LYS A 330 5.79 20.62 -10.58
CA LYS A 330 4.60 20.99 -9.81
C LYS A 330 3.99 19.81 -9.06
N ILE A 331 4.59 19.44 -7.93
CA ILE A 331 3.97 18.50 -7.00
C ILE A 331 2.71 19.12 -6.39
N PRO A 332 1.66 18.33 -6.09
CA PRO A 332 0.46 18.82 -5.45
C PRO A 332 0.75 19.50 -4.10
N GLY A 333 0.15 20.65 -3.90
CA GLY A 333 0.15 21.34 -2.62
C GLY A 333 -1.10 21.01 -1.80
N SER A 334 -1.20 21.56 -0.59
CA SER A 334 -2.34 21.32 0.30
C SER A 334 -3.69 21.80 -0.27
N ARG A 335 -3.68 22.76 -1.22
CA ARG A 335 -4.90 23.25 -1.89
C ARG A 335 -5.37 22.35 -3.03
N ASP A 336 -4.52 21.44 -3.50
CA ASP A 336 -4.84 20.51 -4.57
C ASP A 336 -5.53 19.24 -4.04
N VAL A 337 -5.46 19.01 -2.72
CA VAL A 337 -6.18 17.92 -2.06
C VAL A 337 -7.69 18.09 -2.31
N PRO A 338 -8.41 17.01 -2.69
CA PRO A 338 -9.84 17.09 -2.94
C PRO A 338 -10.62 17.65 -1.74
N PRO A 339 -11.60 18.54 -1.93
CA PRO A 339 -12.44 19.03 -0.83
C PRO A 339 -13.19 17.92 -0.08
N VAL A 340 -13.51 16.83 -0.76
CA VAL A 340 -14.04 15.59 -0.16
C VAL A 340 -13.03 14.49 -0.41
N PHE A 341 -12.32 14.08 0.64
CA PHE A 341 -11.25 13.09 0.55
C PHE A 341 -11.40 12.05 1.66
N ASN A 342 -11.86 10.87 1.31
CA ASN A 342 -12.13 9.79 2.25
C ASN A 342 -11.27 8.57 1.91
N ALA A 343 -10.42 8.17 2.85
CA ALA A 343 -9.65 6.93 2.78
C ALA A 343 -10.13 5.96 3.88
N ARG A 344 -10.28 4.70 3.52
CA ARG A 344 -10.72 3.64 4.45
C ARG A 344 -9.92 2.37 4.25
N LEU A 345 -9.69 1.68 5.36
CA LEU A 345 -9.15 0.32 5.36
C LEU A 345 -10.29 -0.69 5.21
N LEU A 346 -10.07 -1.72 4.40
CA LEU A 346 -11.02 -2.83 4.30
C LEU A 346 -11.00 -3.63 5.62
N SER A 347 -12.16 -3.78 6.25
CA SER A 347 -12.32 -4.57 7.47
C SER A 347 -12.37 -6.08 7.17
N ASP A 348 -12.06 -6.90 8.16
CA ASP A 348 -12.22 -8.36 8.13
C ASP A 348 -11.60 -9.05 6.89
N ALA A 349 -10.38 -8.61 6.55
CA ALA A 349 -9.61 -9.13 5.42
C ALA A 349 -8.17 -9.51 5.81
N PRO A 350 -7.96 -10.34 6.85
CA PRO A 350 -6.61 -10.75 7.24
C PRO A 350 -5.89 -11.44 6.07
N ASN A 351 -4.58 -11.26 5.97
CA ASN A 351 -3.81 -11.94 4.94
C ASN A 351 -3.94 -13.46 5.09
N ARG A 352 -4.22 -14.13 4.00
CA ARG A 352 -4.26 -15.59 3.95
C ARG A 352 -2.87 -16.19 4.18
N GLU A 353 -1.82 -15.52 3.68
CA GLU A 353 -0.44 -15.91 3.90
C GLU A 353 0.03 -15.54 5.33
N ALA A 354 1.02 -16.27 5.83
CA ALA A 354 1.58 -16.06 7.16
C ALA A 354 2.58 -14.89 7.16
N THR A 355 2.09 -13.69 6.83
CA THR A 355 2.82 -12.43 7.00
C THR A 355 2.82 -12.00 8.46
N ILE A 356 3.61 -10.97 8.76
CA ILE A 356 3.63 -10.42 10.11
C ILE A 356 2.22 -10.02 10.56
N PHE A 357 1.72 -10.67 11.60
CA PHE A 357 0.37 -10.52 12.16
C PHE A 357 -0.77 -10.51 11.13
N ARG A 358 -0.60 -11.20 9.99
CA ARG A 358 -1.58 -11.24 8.88
C ARG A 358 -1.83 -9.88 8.23
N SER A 359 -0.87 -8.97 8.29
CA SER A 359 -0.91 -7.69 7.57
C SER A 359 -0.65 -7.87 6.08
N LYS A 360 -0.97 -6.84 5.30
CA LYS A 360 -0.59 -6.71 3.90
C LYS A 360 0.12 -5.39 3.65
N ALA A 361 0.97 -5.36 2.64
CA ALA A 361 1.74 -4.19 2.25
C ALA A 361 0.87 -2.99 1.83
N ILE A 362 1.34 -1.78 2.14
CA ILE A 362 0.63 -0.52 1.88
C ILE A 362 1.52 0.53 1.19
N GLY A 363 2.76 0.20 0.82
CA GLY A 363 3.71 1.19 0.30
C GLY A 363 3.38 1.63 -1.14
N GLU A 364 3.33 0.71 -2.11
CA GLU A 364 3.14 1.03 -3.52
C GLU A 364 1.68 0.93 -4.00
N PRO A 365 0.86 -0.05 -3.56
CA PRO A 365 -0.45 -0.29 -4.15
C PRO A 365 -1.40 0.91 -4.19
N PRO A 366 -1.46 1.79 -3.16
CA PRO A 366 -2.38 2.91 -3.15
C PRO A 366 -2.09 3.99 -4.20
N LEU A 367 -0.85 4.11 -4.69
CA LEU A 367 -0.53 5.07 -5.76
C LEU A 367 -1.37 4.80 -7.02
N MET A 368 -1.64 3.54 -7.33
CA MET A 368 -2.43 3.15 -8.50
C MET A 368 -3.90 3.59 -8.40
N LEU A 369 -4.42 3.85 -7.20
CA LEU A 369 -5.78 4.34 -7.01
C LEU A 369 -6.00 5.70 -7.68
N ALA A 370 -4.96 6.54 -7.77
CA ALA A 370 -5.02 7.86 -8.39
C ALA A 370 -5.23 7.82 -9.92
N ILE A 371 -5.08 6.66 -10.57
CA ILE A 371 -5.45 6.49 -11.97
C ILE A 371 -6.94 6.83 -12.18
N SER A 372 -7.78 6.68 -11.14
CA SER A 372 -9.17 7.13 -11.15
C SER A 372 -9.32 8.62 -11.51
N VAL A 373 -8.39 9.48 -11.11
CA VAL A 373 -8.39 10.91 -11.43
C VAL A 373 -8.21 11.13 -12.92
N TRP A 374 -7.19 10.52 -13.51
CA TRP A 374 -6.94 10.64 -14.95
C TRP A 374 -8.07 10.06 -15.80
N LEU A 375 -8.63 8.92 -15.40
CA LEU A 375 -9.80 8.34 -16.04
C LEU A 375 -11.04 9.24 -15.90
N ALA A 376 -11.20 9.93 -14.76
CA ALA A 376 -12.30 10.87 -14.56
C ALA A 376 -12.15 12.13 -15.43
N ILE A 377 -10.93 12.63 -15.65
CA ILE A 377 -10.69 13.71 -16.62
C ILE A 377 -11.11 13.27 -18.04
N ARG A 378 -10.72 12.06 -18.45
CA ARG A 378 -11.16 11.48 -19.72
C ARG A 378 -12.67 11.33 -19.81
N ASP A 379 -13.32 10.92 -18.73
CA ASP A 379 -14.78 10.79 -18.65
C ASP A 379 -15.48 12.15 -18.80
N ALA A 380 -14.93 13.21 -18.18
CA ALA A 380 -15.40 14.57 -18.33
C ALA A 380 -15.29 15.06 -19.81
N ILE A 381 -14.15 14.83 -20.46
CA ILE A 381 -13.94 15.16 -21.89
C ILE A 381 -14.92 14.35 -22.75
N ALA A 382 -15.08 13.06 -22.52
CA ALA A 382 -15.98 12.20 -23.30
C ALA A 382 -17.45 12.61 -23.20
N SER A 383 -17.85 13.31 -22.12
CA SER A 383 -19.20 13.84 -21.96
C SER A 383 -19.58 14.87 -23.06
N LEU A 384 -18.58 15.50 -23.68
CA LEU A 384 -18.80 16.44 -24.81
C LEU A 384 -19.26 15.75 -26.09
N ALA A 385 -19.04 14.42 -26.20
CA ALA A 385 -19.51 13.60 -27.33
C ALA A 385 -20.49 12.51 -26.86
N ASP A 386 -21.31 12.80 -25.85
CA ASP A 386 -22.26 11.86 -25.24
C ASP A 386 -21.67 10.50 -24.93
N TYR A 387 -20.40 10.48 -24.47
CA TYR A 387 -19.62 9.28 -24.13
C TYR A 387 -19.40 8.28 -25.28
N ARG A 388 -19.65 8.68 -26.54
CA ARG A 388 -19.51 7.79 -27.70
C ARG A 388 -18.07 7.60 -28.16
N LEU A 389 -17.21 8.59 -27.87
CA LEU A 389 -15.80 8.59 -28.26
C LEU A 389 -14.90 8.49 -27.02
N ALA A 390 -13.77 7.81 -27.19
CA ALA A 390 -12.71 7.79 -26.21
C ALA A 390 -11.74 8.93 -26.50
N PRO A 391 -11.58 9.93 -25.59
CA PRO A 391 -10.66 11.03 -25.84
C PRO A 391 -9.21 10.54 -25.88
N ARG A 392 -8.38 11.17 -26.70
CA ARG A 392 -6.93 11.01 -26.64
C ARG A 392 -6.39 12.02 -25.63
N LEU A 393 -5.95 11.51 -24.47
CA LEU A 393 -5.37 12.34 -23.42
C LEU A 393 -4.03 11.73 -23.04
N ASP A 394 -2.97 12.52 -23.12
CA ASP A 394 -1.64 12.12 -22.66
C ASP A 394 -1.47 12.42 -21.16
N ALA A 395 -0.66 11.61 -20.50
CA ALA A 395 -0.28 11.85 -19.10
C ALA A 395 1.07 12.62 -19.05
N PRO A 396 1.21 13.58 -18.12
CA PRO A 396 0.20 14.13 -17.22
C PRO A 396 -0.87 14.93 -17.98
N ALA A 397 -2.11 14.97 -17.45
CA ALA A 397 -3.23 15.71 -18.02
C ALA A 397 -3.12 17.22 -17.73
N THR A 398 -2.10 17.87 -18.30
CA THR A 398 -1.92 19.32 -18.18
C THR A 398 -3.05 20.06 -18.90
N PRO A 399 -3.32 21.34 -18.58
CA PRO A 399 -4.35 22.13 -19.26
C PRO A 399 -4.25 22.11 -20.79
N GLU A 400 -3.04 22.20 -21.33
CA GLU A 400 -2.81 22.13 -22.78
C GLU A 400 -3.25 20.79 -23.38
N ARG A 401 -2.93 19.68 -22.68
CA ARG A 401 -3.31 18.32 -23.14
C ARG A 401 -4.80 18.09 -23.02
N VAL A 402 -5.44 18.65 -21.99
CA VAL A 402 -6.89 18.59 -21.84
C VAL A 402 -7.56 19.37 -22.98
N LEU A 403 -7.11 20.60 -23.31
CA LEU A 403 -7.61 21.38 -24.45
C LEU A 403 -7.40 20.65 -25.77
N ALA A 404 -6.20 20.12 -26.03
CA ALA A 404 -5.91 19.37 -27.23
C ALA A 404 -6.84 18.15 -27.40
N ALA A 405 -7.09 17.43 -26.31
CA ALA A 405 -8.03 16.30 -26.33
C ALA A 405 -9.48 16.71 -26.57
N ILE A 406 -9.90 17.88 -26.07
CA ILE A 406 -11.23 18.47 -26.33
C ILE A 406 -11.35 18.87 -27.78
N ASP A 407 -10.35 19.54 -28.33
CA ASP A 407 -10.35 20.01 -29.71
C ASP A 407 -10.34 18.86 -30.72
N GLU A 408 -9.50 17.82 -30.48
CA GLU A 408 -9.51 16.61 -31.30
C GLU A 408 -10.89 15.92 -31.28
N LEU A 409 -11.52 15.83 -30.09
CA LEU A 409 -12.84 15.22 -29.96
C LEU A 409 -13.92 15.99 -30.72
N ARG A 410 -13.85 17.34 -30.77
CA ARG A 410 -14.78 18.20 -31.47
C ARG A 410 -14.60 18.19 -32.99
N HIS A 411 -13.37 18.11 -33.47
CA HIS A 411 -13.02 18.16 -34.89
C HIS A 411 -12.92 16.78 -35.55
N GLY A 412 -12.78 15.73 -34.78
CA GLY A 412 -12.74 14.33 -35.23
C GLY A 412 -14.11 13.68 -35.40
N GLN A 413 -15.17 14.48 -35.26
CA GLN A 413 -16.54 14.14 -35.62
C GLN A 413 -16.77 14.52 -37.08
#